data_a726bb07cb9e0447dc146f8cc13564ba
#
_entry.id   a726bb07cb9e0447dc146f8cc13564ba
#
_cell.length_a   1.000
_cell.length_b   1.000
_cell.length_c   1.000
_cell.angle_alpha   90.00
_cell.angle_beta   90.00
_cell.angle_gamma   90.00
#
_symmetry.space_group_name_H-M   'P 1'
#
loop_
_entity.id
_entity.type
_entity.pdbx_description
1 polymer ?
#
loop_
_entity_poly.entity_id
_entity_poly.type
_entity_poly.pdbx_seq_one_letter_code
_entity_poly.pdbx_strand_id
1 'polypeptide(L)'
;MTTTAGTVAAVIRLGGVSVRRAGRTILGPLDWIVGGGERWVVIGPNGSGKTTLVQVASTNLWPTTGTVEILGSTIGRIDARELRRRIGYASAIQEPAFDPALTARDVVMTARHGALAPWWHTFDDVDRARADDLLEQLGVRELADREVGLLSTGERRRVQIARALMPDPELLILDEPAAGLDVGARETLVRDLGRLAASERPAAIVLVTHHVEEIPAGFGHALVLGAGRITAAGSIEPVLSGPAPAAAFGVPLRISREAGRYRAWLDGGRDGATSDRHAANEQ
;
A
#
# COMPACT_ATOMS: atom_id res chain seq x y z
N MET A 1 -33.20 6.63 20.71
CA MET A 1 -32.07 5.76 21.07
C MET A 1 -30.94 6.02 20.09
N THR A 2 -30.00 6.85 20.46
CA THR A 2 -28.88 7.30 19.62
C THR A 2 -27.80 6.24 19.72
N THR A 3 -27.59 5.47 18.65
CA THR A 3 -26.52 4.48 18.57
C THR A 3 -25.20 5.25 18.52
N THR A 4 -24.47 5.25 19.62
CA THR A 4 -23.10 5.77 19.70
C THR A 4 -22.22 4.87 18.80
N ALA A 5 -21.92 5.31 17.60
CA ALA A 5 -20.89 4.69 16.78
C ALA A 5 -19.59 4.76 17.58
N GLY A 6 -19.11 3.61 18.06
CA GLY A 6 -17.84 3.51 18.77
C GLY A 6 -16.73 4.09 17.88
N THR A 7 -16.09 5.15 18.34
CA THR A 7 -14.97 5.76 17.62
C THR A 7 -13.85 4.74 17.55
N VAL A 8 -13.68 4.10 16.40
CA VAL A 8 -12.55 3.18 16.16
C VAL A 8 -11.28 3.98 16.37
N ALA A 9 -10.39 3.48 17.25
CA ALA A 9 -9.13 4.16 17.54
C ALA A 9 -8.33 4.37 16.25
N ALA A 10 -7.83 5.58 16.04
CA ALA A 10 -7.00 5.87 14.88
C ALA A 10 -5.64 5.16 15.00
N VAL A 11 -5.24 4.47 13.93
CA VAL A 11 -3.90 3.85 13.82
C VAL A 11 -2.88 4.77 13.16
N ILE A 12 -3.35 5.72 12.33
CA ILE A 12 -2.55 6.81 11.79
C ILE A 12 -3.33 8.11 12.04
N ARG A 13 -2.67 9.11 12.59
CA ARG A 13 -3.15 10.48 12.68
C ARG A 13 -2.01 11.43 12.33
N LEU A 14 -2.15 12.10 11.20
CA LEU A 14 -1.24 13.15 10.74
C LEU A 14 -1.95 14.49 10.87
N GLY A 15 -1.33 15.47 11.52
CA GLY A 15 -1.86 16.83 11.71
C GLY A 15 -0.88 17.87 11.21
N GLY A 16 -1.21 18.58 10.11
CA GLY A 16 -0.38 19.62 9.49
C GLY A 16 1.00 19.13 9.07
N VAL A 17 1.13 17.86 8.71
CA VAL A 17 2.42 17.23 8.42
C VAL A 17 3.01 17.76 7.12
N SER A 18 4.27 18.20 7.17
CA SER A 18 5.03 18.48 5.97
C SER A 18 6.43 17.87 6.00
N VAL A 19 6.96 17.59 4.80
CA VAL A 19 8.32 17.12 4.60
C VAL A 19 9.01 18.03 3.58
N ARG A 20 10.19 18.58 3.97
CA ARG A 20 11.03 19.39 3.10
C ARG A 20 12.38 18.70 2.91
N ARG A 21 12.89 18.73 1.68
CA ARG A 21 14.25 18.28 1.33
C ARG A 21 14.91 19.29 0.39
N ALA A 22 16.15 19.62 0.64
CA ALA A 22 16.92 20.58 -0.16
C ALA A 22 16.13 21.89 -0.44
N GLY A 23 15.47 22.43 0.59
CA GLY A 23 14.70 23.69 0.49
C GLY A 23 13.33 23.57 -0.18
N ARG A 24 12.98 22.41 -0.75
CA ARG A 24 11.70 22.18 -1.44
C ARG A 24 10.73 21.38 -0.56
N THR A 25 9.46 21.74 -0.58
CA THR A 25 8.40 20.93 0.04
C THR A 25 8.09 19.74 -0.87
N ILE A 26 8.29 18.53 -0.35
CA ILE A 26 8.00 17.27 -1.03
C ILE A 26 6.60 16.79 -0.69
N LEU A 27 6.15 17.07 0.56
CA LEU A 27 4.87 16.64 1.07
C LEU A 27 4.28 17.71 1.98
N GLY A 28 2.98 17.94 1.89
CA GLY A 28 2.17 18.73 2.82
C GLY A 28 2.17 20.24 2.63
N PRO A 29 1.63 20.97 3.63
CA PRO A 29 1.02 20.42 4.85
C PRO A 29 -0.21 19.59 4.54
N LEU A 30 -0.42 18.51 5.29
CA LEU A 30 -1.57 17.62 5.13
C LEU A 30 -2.05 17.04 6.47
N ASP A 31 -3.33 16.71 6.48
CA ASP A 31 -4.01 16.00 7.56
C ASP A 31 -4.54 14.66 7.02
N TRP A 32 -4.36 13.59 7.77
CA TRP A 32 -4.85 12.27 7.40
C TRP A 32 -5.10 11.42 8.63
N ILE A 33 -6.23 10.71 8.62
CA ILE A 33 -6.62 9.79 9.70
C ILE A 33 -6.97 8.44 9.09
N VAL A 34 -6.43 7.37 9.66
CA VAL A 34 -6.76 5.98 9.35
C VAL A 34 -7.24 5.32 10.63
N GLY A 35 -8.44 4.75 10.60
CA GLY A 35 -9.01 3.97 11.69
C GLY A 35 -8.45 2.55 11.76
N GLY A 36 -8.54 1.92 12.94
CA GLY A 36 -8.20 0.52 13.10
C GLY A 36 -9.05 -0.36 12.18
N GLY A 37 -8.41 -1.34 11.53
CA GLY A 37 -9.11 -2.25 10.62
C GLY A 37 -9.54 -1.65 9.28
N GLU A 38 -9.30 -0.37 8.99
CA GLU A 38 -9.59 0.21 7.68
C GLU A 38 -8.59 -0.25 6.61
N ARG A 39 -9.06 -0.30 5.35
CA ARG A 39 -8.26 -0.60 4.17
C ARG A 39 -8.24 0.61 3.26
N TRP A 40 -7.07 1.21 3.14
CA TRP A 40 -6.84 2.42 2.37
C TRP A 40 -5.97 2.15 1.16
N VAL A 41 -6.33 2.72 0.01
CA VAL A 41 -5.41 2.89 -1.10
C VAL A 41 -4.95 4.35 -1.18
N VAL A 42 -3.64 4.55 -1.29
CA VAL A 42 -3.03 5.85 -1.59
C VAL A 42 -2.63 5.85 -3.05
N ILE A 43 -3.29 6.69 -3.86
CA ILE A 43 -3.07 6.74 -5.30
C ILE A 43 -2.60 8.13 -5.74
N GLY A 44 -1.82 8.20 -6.81
CA GLY A 44 -1.32 9.43 -7.41
C GLY A 44 -0.17 9.19 -8.37
N PRO A 45 0.20 10.17 -9.20
CA PRO A 45 1.28 10.03 -10.16
C PRO A 45 2.65 9.80 -9.48
N ASN A 46 3.63 9.37 -10.27
CA ASN A 46 5.00 9.26 -9.81
C ASN A 46 5.52 10.63 -9.36
N GLY A 47 6.27 10.67 -8.25
CA GLY A 47 6.76 11.92 -7.67
C GLY A 47 5.73 12.74 -6.88
N SER A 48 4.48 12.28 -6.73
CA SER A 48 3.46 13.00 -5.95
C SER A 48 3.68 12.99 -4.43
N GLY A 49 4.66 12.22 -3.91
CA GLY A 49 4.96 12.15 -2.49
C GLY A 49 4.40 10.93 -1.75
N LYS A 50 3.81 9.94 -2.46
CA LYS A 50 3.21 8.73 -1.86
C LYS A 50 4.18 7.98 -0.94
N THR A 51 5.36 7.62 -1.47
CA THR A 51 6.41 6.95 -0.67
C THR A 51 6.84 7.80 0.53
N THR A 52 6.94 9.14 0.38
CA THR A 52 7.25 10.03 1.49
C THR A 52 6.17 9.99 2.58
N LEU A 53 4.88 10.01 2.17
CA LEU A 53 3.75 9.90 3.09
C LEU A 53 3.82 8.59 3.91
N VAL A 54 4.00 7.45 3.24
CA VAL A 54 4.02 6.16 3.95
C VAL A 54 5.32 5.92 4.71
N GLN A 55 6.44 6.52 4.33
CA GLN A 55 7.65 6.54 5.16
C GLN A 55 7.44 7.32 6.47
N VAL A 56 6.67 8.41 6.45
CA VAL A 56 6.27 9.11 7.68
C VAL A 56 5.34 8.22 8.51
N ALA A 57 4.32 7.61 7.89
CA ALA A 57 3.36 6.73 8.57
C ALA A 57 4.00 5.45 9.12
N SER A 58 5.06 4.94 8.49
CA SER A 58 5.84 3.79 8.98
C SER A 58 6.98 4.16 9.94
N THR A 59 7.08 5.43 10.34
CA THR A 59 8.15 5.96 11.22
C THR A 59 9.57 5.84 10.65
N ASN A 60 9.71 5.61 9.35
CA ASN A 60 10.98 5.54 8.64
C ASN A 60 11.51 6.93 8.26
N LEU A 61 10.65 7.95 8.27
CA LEU A 61 10.98 9.33 7.98
C LEU A 61 10.32 10.27 8.99
N TRP A 62 11.09 11.22 9.52
CA TRP A 62 10.57 12.26 10.41
C TRP A 62 9.98 13.40 9.59
N PRO A 63 8.81 13.96 9.98
CA PRO A 63 8.27 15.15 9.34
C PRO A 63 9.15 16.37 9.64
N THR A 64 9.12 17.37 8.76
CA THR A 64 9.74 18.67 9.02
C THR A 64 8.89 19.51 9.94
N THR A 65 7.57 19.46 9.79
CA THR A 65 6.57 20.13 10.65
C THR A 65 5.34 19.25 10.82
N GLY A 66 4.49 19.60 11.78
CA GLY A 66 3.24 18.90 12.07
C GLY A 66 3.40 17.82 13.15
N THR A 67 2.32 17.14 13.44
CA THR A 67 2.24 16.08 14.43
C THR A 67 1.95 14.74 13.78
N VAL A 68 2.62 13.69 14.21
CA VAL A 68 2.43 12.32 13.75
C VAL A 68 2.16 11.44 14.95
N GLU A 69 1.00 10.80 14.94
CA GLU A 69 0.60 9.82 15.93
C GLU A 69 0.31 8.50 15.21
N ILE A 70 0.99 7.45 15.61
CA ILE A 70 0.86 6.11 15.02
C ILE A 70 0.57 5.14 16.17
N LEU A 71 -0.50 4.33 16.01
CA LEU A 71 -0.94 3.34 17.01
C LEU A 71 -1.06 3.95 18.42
N GLY A 72 -1.61 5.17 18.52
CA GLY A 72 -1.79 5.93 19.74
C GLY A 72 -0.52 6.56 20.31
N SER A 73 0.61 6.48 19.62
CA SER A 73 1.90 6.99 20.07
C SER A 73 2.38 8.16 19.23
N THR A 74 2.70 9.28 19.87
CA THR A 74 3.26 10.45 19.18
C THR A 74 4.73 10.22 18.88
N ILE A 75 5.12 10.36 17.62
CA ILE A 75 6.53 10.26 17.19
C ILE A 75 7.37 11.31 17.93
N GLY A 76 8.52 10.89 18.48
CA GLY A 76 9.42 11.72 19.29
C GLY A 76 9.19 11.60 20.80
N ARG A 77 8.14 10.91 21.24
CA ARG A 77 7.88 10.63 22.68
C ARG A 77 8.00 9.15 23.04
N ILE A 78 8.21 8.29 22.06
CA ILE A 78 8.36 6.84 22.20
C ILE A 78 9.57 6.34 21.41
N ASP A 79 10.15 5.21 21.80
CA ASP A 79 11.17 4.54 21.00
C ASP A 79 10.55 4.04 19.68
N ALA A 80 11.01 4.60 18.57
CA ALA A 80 10.55 4.24 17.22
C ALA A 80 10.78 2.74 16.90
N ARG A 81 11.72 2.07 17.56
CA ARG A 81 11.99 0.64 17.36
C ARG A 81 10.84 -0.22 17.90
N GLU A 82 10.29 0.15 19.06
CA GLU A 82 9.15 -0.53 19.66
C GLU A 82 7.91 -0.38 18.75
N LEU A 83 7.68 0.84 18.27
CA LEU A 83 6.55 1.12 17.39
C LEU A 83 6.65 0.36 16.05
N ARG A 84 7.86 0.26 15.47
CA ARG A 84 8.10 -0.48 14.22
C ARG A 84 7.81 -1.97 14.32
N ARG A 85 7.88 -2.59 15.49
CA ARG A 85 7.50 -4.00 15.69
C ARG A 85 6.00 -4.24 15.50
N ARG A 86 5.20 -3.20 15.64
CA ARG A 86 3.74 -3.23 15.45
C ARG A 86 3.31 -2.80 14.05
N ILE A 87 4.26 -2.42 13.20
CA ILE A 87 4.04 -1.97 11.83
C ILE A 87 4.70 -2.95 10.87
N GLY A 88 3.90 -3.57 10.00
CA GLY A 88 4.41 -4.31 8.85
C GLY A 88 4.67 -3.33 7.70
N TYR A 89 5.87 -3.37 7.13
CA TYR A 89 6.22 -2.55 5.98
C TYR A 89 6.88 -3.40 4.91
N ALA A 90 6.33 -3.36 3.68
CA ALA A 90 6.94 -3.95 2.50
C ALA A 90 6.91 -2.95 1.35
N SER A 91 8.04 -2.79 0.66
CA SER A 91 8.21 -1.86 -0.45
C SER A 91 8.96 -2.52 -1.60
N ALA A 92 8.50 -2.27 -2.83
CA ALA A 92 9.19 -2.70 -4.03
C ALA A 92 10.52 -1.94 -4.25
N ILE A 93 10.58 -0.70 -3.77
CA ILE A 93 11.71 0.21 -4.00
C ILE A 93 12.79 0.03 -2.93
N GLN A 94 12.39 -0.35 -1.71
CA GLN A 94 13.27 -0.53 -0.56
C GLN A 94 13.27 -1.99 -0.12
N GLU A 95 13.76 -2.86 -1.00
CA GLU A 95 13.96 -4.26 -0.65
C GLU A 95 15.12 -4.40 0.33
N PRO A 96 14.92 -5.07 1.47
CA PRO A 96 16.04 -5.47 2.31
C PRO A 96 16.99 -6.39 1.52
N ALA A 97 18.27 -6.17 1.66
CA ALA A 97 19.28 -7.08 1.10
C ALA A 97 19.37 -8.31 1.99
N PHE A 98 18.62 -9.35 1.67
CA PHE A 98 18.75 -10.66 2.29
C PHE A 98 19.93 -11.43 1.68
N ASP A 99 20.54 -12.29 2.49
CA ASP A 99 21.44 -13.31 1.96
C ASP A 99 20.63 -14.20 0.98
N PRO A 100 21.04 -14.31 -0.29
CA PRO A 100 20.31 -15.08 -1.29
C PRO A 100 20.23 -16.58 -0.99
N ALA A 101 21.09 -17.09 -0.11
CA ALA A 101 21.09 -18.48 0.34
C ALA A 101 20.06 -18.77 1.45
N LEU A 102 19.42 -17.75 2.04
CA LEU A 102 18.34 -17.96 3.03
C LEU A 102 17.11 -18.56 2.35
N THR A 103 16.44 -19.47 3.06
CA THR A 103 15.15 -19.98 2.58
C THR A 103 14.06 -18.93 2.73
N ALA A 104 12.98 -19.05 1.95
CA ALA A 104 11.82 -18.17 2.07
C ALA A 104 11.26 -18.16 3.51
N ARG A 105 11.19 -19.32 4.17
CA ARG A 105 10.78 -19.46 5.56
C ARG A 105 11.71 -18.69 6.50
N ASP A 106 13.03 -18.85 6.34
CA ASP A 106 14.00 -18.14 7.17
C ASP A 106 13.85 -16.63 7.04
N VAL A 107 13.69 -16.13 5.82
CA VAL A 107 13.45 -14.70 5.57
C VAL A 107 12.20 -14.22 6.30
N VAL A 108 11.10 -14.96 6.26
CA VAL A 108 9.87 -14.60 6.98
C VAL A 108 10.13 -14.57 8.49
N MET A 109 10.77 -15.61 9.05
CA MET A 109 11.04 -15.71 10.48
C MET A 109 11.95 -14.59 11.00
N THR A 110 12.91 -14.08 10.20
CA THR A 110 13.80 -12.99 10.63
C THR A 110 13.06 -11.74 11.12
N ALA A 111 11.82 -11.51 10.64
CA ALA A 111 11.02 -10.36 11.06
C ALA A 111 10.62 -10.41 12.54
N ARG A 112 10.55 -11.59 13.16
CA ARG A 112 10.24 -11.76 14.57
C ARG A 112 11.17 -10.93 15.47
N HIS A 113 12.42 -10.79 15.04
CA HIS A 113 13.47 -10.04 15.76
C HIS A 113 13.87 -8.74 15.07
N GLY A 114 13.18 -8.35 13.96
CA GLY A 114 13.55 -7.20 13.14
C GLY A 114 14.91 -7.35 12.45
N ALA A 115 15.37 -8.60 12.26
CA ALA A 115 16.67 -8.95 11.67
C ALA A 115 16.58 -9.14 10.15
N LEU A 116 17.73 -9.16 9.47
CA LEU A 116 17.85 -9.48 8.04
C LEU A 116 18.43 -10.87 7.80
N ALA A 117 18.93 -11.52 8.84
CA ALA A 117 19.44 -12.87 8.82
C ALA A 117 19.18 -13.55 10.18
N PRO A 118 19.12 -14.89 10.22
CA PRO A 118 18.83 -15.61 11.47
C PRO A 118 19.92 -15.40 12.53
N TRP A 119 21.18 -15.21 12.16
CA TRP A 119 22.36 -15.05 13.02
C TRP A 119 22.34 -16.01 14.21
N TRP A 120 22.26 -15.44 15.44
CA TRP A 120 22.17 -16.19 16.71
C TRP A 120 20.72 -16.36 17.20
N HIS A 121 19.72 -15.92 16.44
CA HIS A 121 18.33 -16.10 16.81
C HIS A 121 17.90 -17.56 16.66
N THR A 122 17.21 -18.07 17.64
CA THR A 122 16.55 -19.38 17.59
C THR A 122 15.08 -19.19 17.31
N PHE A 123 14.54 -19.99 16.42
CA PHE A 123 13.12 -20.03 16.09
C PHE A 123 12.55 -21.34 16.55
N ASP A 124 11.41 -21.28 17.23
CA ASP A 124 10.70 -22.48 17.68
C ASP A 124 9.72 -23.00 16.61
N ASP A 125 9.01 -24.09 16.94
CA ASP A 125 8.06 -24.69 16.02
C ASP A 125 6.83 -23.80 15.79
N VAL A 126 6.49 -22.90 16.75
CA VAL A 126 5.40 -21.93 16.60
C VAL A 126 5.78 -20.86 15.58
N ASP A 127 7.03 -20.37 15.62
CA ASP A 127 7.52 -19.41 14.63
C ASP A 127 7.54 -20.03 13.23
N ARG A 128 7.96 -21.29 13.10
CA ARG A 128 7.98 -22.03 11.83
C ARG A 128 6.57 -22.22 11.27
N ALA A 129 5.65 -22.72 12.10
CA ALA A 129 4.26 -22.93 11.71
C ALA A 129 3.62 -21.61 11.25
N ARG A 130 3.85 -20.50 12.00
CA ARG A 130 3.35 -19.19 11.62
C ARG A 130 3.93 -18.69 10.29
N ALA A 131 5.23 -18.87 10.06
CA ALA A 131 5.85 -18.49 8.78
C ALA A 131 5.24 -19.28 7.62
N ASP A 132 5.01 -20.59 7.82
CA ASP A 132 4.38 -21.47 6.85
C ASP A 132 2.93 -21.06 6.54
N ASP A 133 2.13 -20.71 7.56
CA ASP A 133 0.75 -20.21 7.41
C ASP A 133 0.73 -18.88 6.61
N LEU A 134 1.68 -17.98 6.86
CA LEU A 134 1.78 -16.72 6.13
C LEU A 134 2.19 -16.92 4.67
N LEU A 135 3.11 -17.85 4.40
CA LEU A 135 3.48 -18.24 3.03
C LEU A 135 2.29 -18.88 2.31
N GLU A 136 1.46 -19.70 3.00
CA GLU A 136 0.22 -20.28 2.45
C GLU A 136 -0.79 -19.18 2.10
N GLN A 137 -1.02 -18.22 3.00
CA GLN A 137 -1.93 -17.09 2.75
C GLN A 137 -1.54 -16.29 1.50
N LEU A 138 -0.25 -16.23 1.20
CA LEU A 138 0.29 -15.54 0.01
C LEU A 138 0.55 -16.49 -1.16
N GLY A 139 0.06 -17.75 -1.09
CA GLY A 139 0.14 -18.73 -2.17
C GLY A 139 1.56 -19.08 -2.61
N VAL A 140 2.50 -19.16 -1.65
CA VAL A 140 3.92 -19.52 -1.89
C VAL A 140 4.45 -20.51 -0.84
N ARG A 141 3.57 -21.29 -0.22
CA ARG A 141 3.94 -22.28 0.81
C ARG A 141 4.91 -23.33 0.29
N GLU A 142 4.75 -23.75 -0.95
CA GLU A 142 5.60 -24.74 -1.62
C GLU A 142 7.03 -24.25 -1.82
N LEU A 143 7.28 -22.94 -1.69
CA LEU A 143 8.59 -22.32 -1.81
C LEU A 143 9.29 -22.12 -0.46
N ALA A 144 8.68 -22.55 0.65
CA ALA A 144 9.17 -22.28 2.01
C ALA A 144 10.65 -22.68 2.23
N ASP A 145 11.06 -23.80 1.67
CA ASP A 145 12.43 -24.34 1.78
C ASP A 145 13.34 -23.93 0.61
N ARG A 146 12.85 -23.09 -0.32
CA ARG A 146 13.62 -22.61 -1.47
C ARG A 146 14.41 -21.36 -1.12
N GLU A 147 15.64 -21.25 -1.60
CA GLU A 147 16.50 -20.09 -1.44
C GLU A 147 15.87 -18.86 -2.12
N VAL A 148 15.85 -17.72 -1.42
CA VAL A 148 15.23 -16.49 -1.94
C VAL A 148 15.95 -15.94 -3.17
N GLY A 149 17.22 -16.25 -3.35
CA GLY A 149 17.98 -15.91 -4.55
C GLY A 149 17.46 -16.58 -5.83
N LEU A 150 16.76 -17.72 -5.70
CA LEU A 150 16.21 -18.50 -6.80
C LEU A 150 14.74 -18.19 -7.10
N LEU A 151 14.11 -17.31 -6.31
CA LEU A 151 12.73 -16.92 -6.49
C LEU A 151 12.57 -15.90 -7.62
N SER A 152 11.48 -16.02 -8.37
CA SER A 152 11.04 -14.94 -9.27
C SER A 152 10.72 -13.66 -8.50
N THR A 153 10.67 -12.53 -9.17
CA THR A 153 10.33 -11.25 -8.56
C THR A 153 8.96 -11.29 -7.86
N GLY A 154 7.96 -11.93 -8.47
CA GLY A 154 6.61 -12.06 -7.88
C GLY A 154 6.58 -12.96 -6.64
N GLU A 155 7.29 -14.08 -6.66
CA GLU A 155 7.43 -14.98 -5.51
C GLU A 155 8.16 -14.28 -4.36
N ARG A 156 9.27 -13.61 -4.64
CA ARG A 156 10.03 -12.84 -3.65
C ARG A 156 9.19 -11.73 -3.02
N ARG A 157 8.36 -11.05 -3.81
CA ARG A 157 7.44 -10.02 -3.32
C ARG A 157 6.44 -10.58 -2.31
N ARG A 158 5.85 -11.74 -2.60
CA ARG A 158 4.93 -12.42 -1.68
C ARG A 158 5.61 -12.87 -0.39
N VAL A 159 6.84 -13.37 -0.46
CA VAL A 159 7.67 -13.69 0.71
C VAL A 159 7.94 -12.44 1.56
N GLN A 160 8.21 -11.29 0.95
CA GLN A 160 8.41 -10.02 1.68
C GLN A 160 7.14 -9.53 2.38
N ILE A 161 5.97 -9.72 1.76
CA ILE A 161 4.69 -9.40 2.39
C ILE A 161 4.41 -10.36 3.56
N ALA A 162 4.66 -11.67 3.38
CA ALA A 162 4.58 -12.64 4.46
C ALA A 162 5.50 -12.26 5.64
N ARG A 163 6.71 -11.82 5.32
CA ARG A 163 7.66 -11.31 6.30
C ARG A 163 7.13 -10.08 7.06
N ALA A 164 6.49 -9.13 6.37
CA ALA A 164 5.91 -7.95 6.99
C ALA A 164 4.74 -8.30 7.94
N LEU A 165 4.08 -9.44 7.73
CA LEU A 165 2.99 -9.96 8.55
C LEU A 165 3.49 -10.81 9.75
N MET A 166 4.74 -11.26 9.75
CA MET A 166 5.26 -12.16 10.79
C MET A 166 5.15 -11.62 12.22
N PRO A 167 5.39 -10.31 12.50
CA PRO A 167 5.26 -9.74 13.83
C PRO A 167 3.81 -9.56 14.31
N ASP A 168 2.79 -9.94 13.52
CA ASP A 168 1.37 -9.65 13.77
C ASP A 168 1.05 -8.16 13.88
N PRO A 169 1.33 -7.39 12.82
CA PRO A 169 1.24 -5.94 12.88
C PRO A 169 -0.21 -5.45 13.02
N GLU A 170 -0.39 -4.33 13.71
CA GLU A 170 -1.67 -3.61 13.79
C GLU A 170 -1.89 -2.70 12.58
N LEU A 171 -0.80 -2.34 11.90
CA LEU A 171 -0.78 -1.55 10.67
C LEU A 171 0.14 -2.20 9.64
N LEU A 172 -0.40 -2.55 8.47
CA LEU A 172 0.37 -3.05 7.33
C LEU A 172 0.45 -1.98 6.25
N ILE A 173 1.65 -1.61 5.83
CA ILE A 173 1.90 -0.66 4.75
C ILE A 173 2.61 -1.38 3.61
N LEU A 174 2.00 -1.31 2.41
CA LEU A 174 2.52 -1.90 1.19
C LEU A 174 2.79 -0.78 0.18
N ASP A 175 4.07 -0.50 -0.08
CA ASP A 175 4.49 0.59 -0.97
C ASP A 175 4.85 0.05 -2.35
N GLU A 176 3.94 0.23 -3.31
CA GLU A 176 4.02 -0.23 -4.70
C GLU A 176 4.35 -1.74 -4.83
N PRO A 177 3.62 -2.63 -4.15
CA PRO A 177 3.99 -4.04 -4.04
C PRO A 177 3.97 -4.79 -5.37
N ALA A 178 3.24 -4.30 -6.38
CA ALA A 178 3.15 -4.91 -7.70
C ALA A 178 4.11 -4.30 -8.73
N ALA A 179 4.95 -3.33 -8.35
CA ALA A 179 5.87 -2.69 -9.28
C ALA A 179 6.87 -3.71 -9.88
N GLY A 180 7.01 -3.66 -11.20
CA GLY A 180 7.91 -4.55 -11.95
C GLY A 180 7.42 -5.98 -12.14
N LEU A 181 6.20 -6.31 -11.72
CA LEU A 181 5.58 -7.61 -11.98
C LEU A 181 4.96 -7.66 -13.38
N ASP A 182 5.03 -8.83 -14.02
CA ASP A 182 4.21 -9.11 -15.19
C ASP A 182 2.70 -9.17 -14.83
N VAL A 183 1.85 -9.24 -15.85
CA VAL A 183 0.38 -9.22 -15.65
C VAL A 183 -0.09 -10.38 -14.78
N GLY A 184 0.43 -11.59 -15.00
CA GLY A 184 0.01 -12.78 -14.25
C GLY A 184 0.41 -12.72 -12.77
N ALA A 185 1.65 -12.33 -12.48
CA ALA A 185 2.16 -12.16 -11.13
C ALA A 185 1.44 -11.03 -10.39
N ARG A 186 1.14 -9.91 -11.07
CA ARG A 186 0.36 -8.79 -10.52
C ARG A 186 -1.06 -9.22 -10.15
N GLU A 187 -1.78 -9.87 -11.06
CA GLU A 187 -3.15 -10.32 -10.80
C GLU A 187 -3.21 -11.34 -9.65
N THR A 188 -2.23 -12.24 -9.58
CA THR A 188 -2.10 -13.18 -8.46
C THR A 188 -1.90 -12.43 -7.14
N LEU A 189 -0.97 -11.46 -7.10
CA LEU A 189 -0.72 -10.66 -5.91
C LEU A 189 -1.96 -9.86 -5.47
N VAL A 190 -2.66 -9.21 -6.40
CA VAL A 190 -3.88 -8.44 -6.10
C VAL A 190 -4.97 -9.34 -5.51
N ARG A 191 -5.15 -10.55 -6.05
CA ARG A 191 -6.08 -11.55 -5.50
C ARG A 191 -5.69 -11.96 -4.07
N ASP A 192 -4.40 -12.21 -3.82
CA ASP A 192 -3.93 -12.65 -2.51
C ASP A 192 -4.03 -11.52 -1.48
N LEU A 193 -3.77 -10.27 -1.86
CA LEU A 193 -4.04 -9.09 -1.04
C LEU A 193 -5.53 -8.89 -0.75
N GLY A 194 -6.41 -9.22 -1.70
CA GLY A 194 -7.86 -9.22 -1.47
C GLY A 194 -8.30 -10.25 -0.43
N ARG A 195 -7.71 -11.45 -0.44
CA ARG A 195 -7.93 -12.46 0.59
C ARG A 195 -7.43 -12.00 1.95
N LEU A 196 -6.24 -11.39 2.00
CA LEU A 196 -5.69 -10.81 3.22
C LEU A 196 -6.59 -9.70 3.77
N ALA A 197 -7.13 -8.83 2.92
CA ALA A 197 -8.04 -7.76 3.32
C ALA A 197 -9.38 -8.30 3.87
N ALA A 198 -9.83 -9.47 3.41
CA ALA A 198 -11.04 -10.13 3.87
C ALA A 198 -10.83 -10.97 5.14
N SER A 199 -9.59 -11.15 5.62
CA SER A 199 -9.32 -11.92 6.82
C SER A 199 -9.89 -11.23 8.07
N GLU A 200 -10.24 -12.01 9.08
CA GLU A 200 -10.82 -11.52 10.36
C GLU A 200 -9.82 -10.72 11.22
N ARG A 201 -8.57 -10.63 10.80
CA ARG A 201 -7.54 -9.88 11.54
C ARG A 201 -7.75 -8.38 11.40
N PRO A 202 -7.77 -7.64 12.52
CA PRO A 202 -8.14 -6.22 12.52
C PRO A 202 -7.02 -5.27 12.07
N ALA A 203 -5.92 -5.75 11.49
CA ALA A 203 -4.86 -4.86 11.01
C ALA A 203 -5.41 -3.86 9.99
N ALA A 204 -5.10 -2.59 10.16
CA ALA A 204 -5.33 -1.61 9.10
C ALA A 204 -4.33 -1.85 7.97
N ILE A 205 -4.78 -1.69 6.72
CA ILE A 205 -3.91 -1.88 5.54
C ILE A 205 -3.87 -0.60 4.73
N VAL A 206 -2.66 -0.12 4.43
CA VAL A 206 -2.41 1.00 3.53
C VAL A 206 -1.64 0.48 2.32
N LEU A 207 -2.28 0.46 1.16
CA LEU A 207 -1.69 0.11 -0.12
C LEU A 207 -1.35 1.38 -0.88
N VAL A 208 -0.12 1.54 -1.32
CA VAL A 208 0.31 2.61 -2.21
C VAL A 208 0.48 2.07 -3.61
N THR A 209 -0.12 2.74 -4.59
CA THR A 209 0.05 2.40 -5.99
C THR A 209 -0.22 3.63 -6.89
N HIS A 210 0.21 3.57 -8.13
CA HIS A 210 -0.17 4.52 -9.17
C HIS A 210 -1.10 3.90 -10.24
N HIS A 211 -1.50 2.63 -10.03
CA HIS A 211 -2.41 1.87 -10.91
C HIS A 211 -3.70 1.52 -10.16
N VAL A 212 -4.84 1.97 -10.64
CA VAL A 212 -6.15 1.66 -10.02
C VAL A 212 -6.50 0.18 -10.13
N GLU A 213 -5.98 -0.49 -11.14
CA GLU A 213 -6.15 -1.92 -11.40
C GLU A 213 -5.53 -2.80 -10.30
N GLU A 214 -4.60 -2.24 -9.54
CA GLU A 214 -3.92 -2.93 -8.44
C GLU A 214 -4.69 -2.86 -7.12
N ILE A 215 -5.84 -2.16 -7.09
CA ILE A 215 -6.67 -2.05 -5.88
C ILE A 215 -7.39 -3.38 -5.66
N PRO A 216 -7.12 -4.08 -4.55
CA PRO A 216 -7.77 -5.35 -4.26
C PRO A 216 -9.23 -5.16 -3.85
N ALA A 217 -10.02 -6.23 -3.95
CA ALA A 217 -11.33 -6.26 -3.32
C ALA A 217 -11.22 -6.06 -1.79
N GLY A 218 -12.24 -5.44 -1.19
CA GLY A 218 -12.28 -5.20 0.27
C GLY A 218 -11.63 -3.89 0.73
N PHE A 219 -11.02 -3.11 -0.16
CA PHE A 219 -10.57 -1.76 0.16
C PHE A 219 -11.76 -0.80 0.14
N GLY A 220 -11.97 -0.09 1.26
CA GLY A 220 -13.12 0.80 1.46
C GLY A 220 -12.80 2.29 1.39
N HIS A 221 -11.50 2.65 1.44
CA HIS A 221 -11.07 4.03 1.50
C HIS A 221 -9.96 4.31 0.48
N ALA A 222 -9.94 5.56 0.00
CA ALA A 222 -8.90 6.05 -0.90
C ALA A 222 -8.40 7.44 -0.48
N LEU A 223 -7.12 7.69 -0.74
CA LEU A 223 -6.46 8.98 -0.68
C LEU A 223 -5.81 9.24 -2.02
N VAL A 224 -6.14 10.35 -2.66
CA VAL A 224 -5.52 10.82 -3.89
C VAL A 224 -4.49 11.89 -3.56
N LEU A 225 -3.24 11.65 -3.95
CA LEU A 225 -2.12 12.56 -3.72
C LEU A 225 -1.64 13.16 -5.04
N GLY A 226 -1.64 14.48 -5.13
CA GLY A 226 -1.11 15.23 -6.28
C GLY A 226 -0.16 16.32 -5.83
N ALA A 227 1.03 16.42 -6.43
CA ALA A 227 2.04 17.45 -6.14
C ALA A 227 2.32 17.66 -4.63
N GLY A 228 2.42 16.59 -3.87
CA GLY A 228 2.68 16.60 -2.42
C GLY A 228 1.48 16.99 -1.54
N ARG A 229 0.27 17.09 -2.09
CA ARG A 229 -0.95 17.49 -1.38
C ARG A 229 -2.05 16.44 -1.55
N ILE A 230 -2.90 16.27 -0.53
CA ILE A 230 -4.10 15.47 -0.64
C ILE A 230 -5.12 16.26 -1.47
N THR A 231 -5.55 15.69 -2.60
CA THR A 231 -6.60 16.25 -3.45
C THR A 231 -7.99 15.73 -3.06
N ALA A 232 -8.06 14.49 -2.57
CA ALA A 232 -9.27 13.92 -1.95
C ALA A 232 -8.88 12.77 -1.02
N ALA A 233 -9.65 12.53 0.04
CA ALA A 233 -9.55 11.37 0.91
C ALA A 233 -10.92 11.01 1.48
N GLY A 234 -11.20 9.71 1.66
CA GLY A 234 -12.45 9.21 2.22
C GLY A 234 -12.89 7.88 1.61
N SER A 235 -14.20 7.64 1.56
CA SER A 235 -14.77 6.45 0.94
C SER A 235 -14.30 6.29 -0.50
N ILE A 236 -13.91 5.07 -0.87
CA ILE A 236 -13.18 4.80 -2.11
C ILE A 236 -13.98 5.18 -3.37
N GLU A 237 -15.27 4.82 -3.44
CA GLU A 237 -16.10 5.06 -4.62
C GLU A 237 -16.22 6.55 -4.98
N PRO A 238 -16.65 7.47 -4.05
CA PRO A 238 -16.74 8.89 -4.36
C PRO A 238 -15.38 9.53 -4.68
N VAL A 239 -14.30 9.07 -4.02
CA VAL A 239 -12.96 9.62 -4.22
C VAL A 239 -12.43 9.23 -5.60
N LEU A 240 -12.58 7.98 -6.02
CA LEU A 240 -12.05 7.51 -7.31
C LEU A 240 -12.91 7.93 -8.50
N SER A 241 -14.24 7.99 -8.36
CA SER A 241 -15.14 8.42 -9.44
C SER A 241 -15.24 9.95 -9.58
N GLY A 242 -14.73 10.69 -8.60
CA GLY A 242 -14.74 12.15 -8.59
C GLY A 242 -13.64 12.78 -9.45
N PRO A 243 -13.52 14.12 -9.42
CA PRO A 243 -12.55 14.85 -10.23
C PRO A 243 -11.09 14.77 -9.71
N ALA A 244 -10.90 14.32 -8.49
CA ALA A 244 -9.60 14.35 -7.82
C ALA A 244 -8.50 13.52 -8.54
N PRO A 245 -8.77 12.31 -9.05
CA PRO A 245 -7.77 11.56 -9.83
C PRO A 245 -7.35 12.31 -11.10
N ALA A 246 -8.31 12.84 -11.88
CA ALA A 246 -8.00 13.61 -13.09
C ALA A 246 -7.12 14.83 -12.78
N ALA A 247 -7.45 15.57 -11.72
CA ALA A 247 -6.66 16.71 -11.25
C ALA A 247 -5.26 16.32 -10.80
N ALA A 248 -5.12 15.21 -10.06
CA ALA A 248 -3.82 14.74 -9.56
C ALA A 248 -2.90 14.24 -10.68
N PHE A 249 -3.45 13.50 -11.65
CA PHE A 249 -2.70 12.96 -12.79
C PHE A 249 -2.51 13.96 -13.93
N GLY A 250 -3.23 15.08 -13.92
CA GLY A 250 -3.11 16.13 -14.93
C GLY A 250 -3.67 15.76 -16.30
N VAL A 251 -4.56 14.76 -16.38
CA VAL A 251 -5.20 14.26 -17.60
C VAL A 251 -6.69 14.00 -17.35
N PRO A 252 -7.57 14.09 -18.37
CA PRO A 252 -8.99 13.79 -18.23
C PRO A 252 -9.21 12.29 -18.02
N LEU A 253 -8.99 11.85 -16.78
CA LEU A 253 -9.06 10.44 -16.37
C LEU A 253 -10.46 10.10 -15.89
N ARG A 254 -11.01 8.99 -16.37
CA ARG A 254 -12.18 8.34 -15.80
C ARG A 254 -11.78 7.03 -15.11
N ILE A 255 -12.35 6.81 -13.95
CA ILE A 255 -12.20 5.55 -13.22
C ILE A 255 -13.60 4.97 -13.01
N SER A 256 -13.78 3.70 -13.32
CA SER A 256 -14.99 2.96 -13.01
C SER A 256 -14.65 1.64 -12.30
N ARG A 257 -15.67 1.06 -11.68
CA ARG A 257 -15.60 -0.27 -11.09
C ARG A 257 -16.44 -1.24 -11.93
N GLU A 258 -15.80 -2.31 -12.39
CA GLU A 258 -16.43 -3.38 -13.15
C GLU A 258 -16.03 -4.73 -12.57
N ALA A 259 -16.98 -5.62 -12.33
CA ALA A 259 -16.75 -6.93 -11.71
C ALA A 259 -15.89 -6.87 -10.41
N GLY A 260 -16.09 -5.81 -9.61
CA GLY A 260 -15.35 -5.61 -8.35
C GLY A 260 -13.94 -5.04 -8.48
N ARG A 261 -13.47 -4.76 -9.71
CA ARG A 261 -12.14 -4.23 -10.01
C ARG A 261 -12.23 -2.81 -10.59
N TYR A 262 -11.27 -1.96 -10.25
CA TYR A 262 -11.18 -0.62 -10.81
C TYR A 262 -10.42 -0.65 -12.15
N ARG A 263 -10.83 0.24 -13.06
CA ARG A 263 -10.18 0.49 -14.34
C ARG A 263 -10.13 1.98 -14.61
N ALA A 264 -9.06 2.43 -15.25
CA ALA A 264 -8.89 3.80 -15.66
C ALA A 264 -8.70 3.91 -17.17
N TRP A 265 -9.27 4.97 -17.76
CA TRP A 265 -9.06 5.34 -19.16
C TRP A 265 -9.16 6.85 -19.31
N LEU A 266 -8.62 7.37 -20.42
CA LEU A 266 -8.78 8.78 -20.75
C LEU A 266 -10.24 9.02 -21.18
N ASP A 267 -10.86 10.08 -20.67
CA ASP A 267 -12.12 10.57 -21.21
C ASP A 267 -11.85 11.12 -22.61
N GLY A 268 -12.13 10.29 -23.62
CA GLY A 268 -12.06 10.74 -25.00
C GLY A 268 -13.11 11.84 -25.17
N GLY A 269 -12.68 13.10 -25.11
CA GLY A 269 -13.50 14.19 -25.59
C GLY A 269 -14.05 13.74 -26.93
N ARG A 270 -15.34 13.84 -27.15
CA ARG A 270 -15.96 13.64 -28.45
C ARG A 270 -15.16 14.48 -29.42
N ASP A 271 -14.26 13.87 -30.19
CA ASP A 271 -13.72 14.49 -31.38
C ASP A 271 -14.92 14.80 -32.26
N GLY A 272 -15.22 16.10 -32.31
CA GLY A 272 -16.38 16.62 -33.00
C GLY A 272 -16.37 16.17 -34.45
N ALA A 273 -17.43 15.51 -34.83
CA ALA A 273 -18.02 15.53 -36.15
C ALA A 273 -17.08 15.77 -37.37
N THR A 274 -16.54 14.70 -37.90
CA THR A 274 -16.12 14.70 -39.29
C THR A 274 -16.78 13.50 -40.02
N SER A 275 -18.09 13.58 -40.22
CA SER A 275 -18.75 12.84 -41.28
C SER A 275 -20.02 13.59 -41.62
N ASP A 276 -19.94 14.37 -42.69
CA ASP A 276 -20.96 14.61 -43.67
C ASP A 276 -20.48 15.66 -44.71
N ARG A 277 -19.52 15.26 -45.53
CA ARG A 277 -19.27 15.93 -46.80
C ARG A 277 -18.90 14.89 -47.86
N HIS A 278 -19.82 13.97 -48.15
CA HIS A 278 -19.78 13.16 -49.36
C HIS A 278 -21.19 12.73 -49.73
N ALA A 279 -22.01 13.70 -50.07
CA ALA A 279 -23.26 13.47 -50.82
C ALA A 279 -23.74 14.79 -51.41
N ALA A 280 -23.03 15.31 -52.40
CA ALA A 280 -23.61 16.26 -53.38
C ALA A 280 -22.58 16.54 -54.48
N ASN A 281 -22.41 15.59 -55.40
CA ASN A 281 -21.98 15.92 -56.74
C ASN A 281 -22.21 14.73 -57.68
N GLU A 282 -23.48 14.46 -58.01
CA GLU A 282 -23.90 13.79 -59.22
C GLU A 282 -25.28 14.34 -59.58
N GLN A 283 -25.26 15.40 -60.42
CA GLN A 283 -26.25 15.66 -61.46
C GLN A 283 -25.62 16.61 -62.46
#